data_01ebafcfc16631f60c7441e492220623
#
_entry.id   01ebafcfc16631f60c7441e492220623
#
_cell.length_a   1.000
_cell.length_b   1.000
_cell.length_c   1.000
_cell.angle_alpha   90.00
_cell.angle_beta   90.00
_cell.angle_gamma   90.00
#
_symmetry.space_group_name_H-M   'P 1'
#
loop_
_entity.id
_entity.type
_entity.pdbx_description
1 polymer ?
#
loop_
_entity_poly.entity_id
_entity_poly.type
_entity_poly.pdbx_seq_one_letter_code
_entity_poly.pdbx_strand_id
1 'polypeptide(L)'
;MKTARPIRQRRDEYRRLLTMTTRLRDNDAYGHMNNAVYGEYFDTAVNQPLIEAGVLDLERSEIVGLVVQSYTHYFEPVTCPGTVSVGMRVAHIGRSSVAYEFAMFLPGQEQAAAQGGYTHVHVERQTRRPVDLPEPLRRVLTEIGPASTIQP
;
A
#
# COMPACT_ATOMS: atom_id res chain seq x y z
N MET A 1 17.51 20.64 10.29
CA MET A 1 16.65 19.89 11.23
C MET A 1 16.85 18.38 10.96
N LYS A 2 17.31 17.64 11.95
CA LYS A 2 17.31 16.17 11.83
C LYS A 2 15.83 15.72 11.97
N THR A 3 15.22 15.34 10.87
CA THR A 3 13.94 14.64 10.93
C THR A 3 14.15 13.34 11.71
N ALA A 4 13.35 13.12 12.74
CA ALA A 4 13.42 11.89 13.52
C ALA A 4 13.23 10.70 12.57
N ARG A 5 14.06 9.66 12.73
CA ARG A 5 13.92 8.43 11.94
C ARG A 5 12.55 7.83 12.24
N PRO A 6 11.75 7.46 11.23
CA PRO A 6 10.43 6.87 11.47
C PRO A 6 10.55 5.56 12.25
N ILE A 7 9.60 5.31 13.12
CA ILE A 7 9.50 4.05 13.87
C ILE A 7 9.10 2.96 12.88
N ARG A 8 9.80 1.83 12.92
CA ARG A 8 9.49 0.67 12.06
C ARG A 8 8.17 0.05 12.48
N GLN A 9 7.28 -0.09 11.53
CA GLN A 9 6.00 -0.76 11.72
C GLN A 9 6.19 -2.26 11.88
N ARG A 10 5.25 -2.90 12.57
CA ARG A 10 5.28 -4.31 12.89
C ARG A 10 4.25 -5.08 12.07
N ARG A 11 4.53 -6.34 11.83
CA ARG A 11 3.64 -7.26 11.08
C ARG A 11 2.26 -7.38 11.74
N ASP A 12 2.20 -7.42 13.05
CA ASP A 12 0.96 -7.55 13.83
C ASP A 12 0.07 -6.28 13.81
N GLU A 13 0.56 -5.16 13.31
CA GLU A 13 -0.22 -3.95 13.08
C GLU A 13 -1.09 -4.03 11.82
N TYR A 14 -0.95 -5.09 11.02
CA TYR A 14 -1.67 -5.27 9.76
C TYR A 14 -2.59 -6.48 9.83
N ARG A 15 -3.88 -6.26 9.56
CA ARG A 15 -4.90 -7.33 9.53
C ARG A 15 -4.77 -8.22 8.29
N ARG A 16 -4.27 -7.65 7.20
CA ARG A 16 -4.10 -8.34 5.92
C ARG A 16 -2.65 -8.19 5.46
N LEU A 17 -2.10 -9.31 5.05
CA LEU A 17 -0.79 -9.40 4.43
C LEU A 17 -0.94 -10.13 3.10
N LEU A 18 -0.41 -9.54 2.05
CA LEU A 18 -0.34 -10.16 0.74
C LEU A 18 1.08 -10.66 0.52
N THR A 19 1.24 -11.98 0.38
CA THR A 19 2.54 -12.56 0.07
C THR A 19 2.76 -12.57 -1.43
N MET A 20 3.87 -12.01 -1.88
CA MET A 20 4.23 -11.89 -3.28
C MET A 20 5.62 -12.45 -3.55
N THR A 21 5.78 -13.12 -4.68
CA THR A 21 7.08 -13.55 -5.18
C THR A 21 7.80 -12.37 -5.81
N THR A 22 9.05 -12.16 -5.41
CA THR A 22 9.91 -11.15 -6.03
C THR A 22 10.66 -11.73 -7.22
N ARG A 23 11.11 -10.85 -8.10
CA ARG A 23 11.73 -11.24 -9.37
C ARG A 23 13.20 -10.83 -9.38
N LEU A 24 14.02 -11.59 -10.08
CA LEU A 24 15.44 -11.24 -10.24
C LEU A 24 15.62 -9.83 -10.83
N ARG A 25 14.76 -9.44 -11.76
CA ARG A 25 14.78 -8.11 -12.39
C ARG A 25 14.39 -6.96 -11.44
N ASP A 26 13.84 -7.27 -10.26
CA ASP A 26 13.51 -6.25 -9.27
C ASP A 26 14.76 -5.67 -8.61
N ASN A 27 15.90 -6.39 -8.70
CA ASN A 27 17.18 -5.89 -8.23
C ASN A 27 17.75 -4.80 -9.15
N ASP A 28 18.45 -3.87 -8.53
CA ASP A 28 19.31 -2.92 -9.23
C ASP A 28 20.76 -3.43 -9.35
N ALA A 29 21.65 -2.57 -9.82
CA ALA A 29 23.07 -2.89 -9.96
C ALA A 29 23.80 -3.17 -8.62
N TYR A 30 23.19 -2.81 -7.49
CA TYR A 30 23.73 -3.06 -6.14
C TYR A 30 23.28 -4.40 -5.56
N GLY A 31 22.47 -5.16 -6.28
CA GLY A 31 22.03 -6.49 -5.88
C GLY A 31 20.84 -6.50 -4.89
N HIS A 32 20.14 -5.39 -4.75
CA HIS A 32 18.96 -5.26 -3.89
C HIS A 32 17.78 -4.74 -4.69
N MET A 33 16.56 -4.96 -4.17
CA MET A 33 15.35 -4.40 -4.79
C MET A 33 15.54 -2.90 -5.03
N ASN A 34 15.37 -2.49 -6.28
CA ASN A 34 15.46 -1.08 -6.65
C ASN A 34 14.41 -0.28 -5.87
N ASN A 35 14.81 0.87 -5.36
CA ASN A 35 13.92 1.73 -4.58
C ASN A 35 12.64 2.11 -5.34
N ALA A 36 12.67 2.21 -6.65
CA ALA A 36 11.50 2.50 -7.47
C ALA A 36 10.50 1.33 -7.55
N VAL A 37 10.94 0.10 -7.31
CA VAL A 37 10.11 -1.11 -7.47
C VAL A 37 9.17 -1.34 -6.30
N TYR A 38 9.48 -0.84 -5.11
CA TYR A 38 8.61 -1.00 -3.93
C TYR A 38 7.18 -0.51 -4.19
N GLY A 39 7.03 0.58 -4.95
CA GLY A 39 5.73 1.11 -5.34
C GLY A 39 4.86 0.12 -6.12
N GLU A 40 5.44 -0.73 -6.96
CA GLU A 40 4.71 -1.76 -7.70
C GLU A 40 4.07 -2.80 -6.74
N TYR A 41 4.78 -3.17 -5.68
CA TYR A 41 4.28 -4.08 -4.66
C TYR A 41 3.18 -3.43 -3.81
N PHE A 42 3.33 -2.15 -3.47
CA PHE A 42 2.31 -1.39 -2.76
C PHE A 42 1.04 -1.20 -3.61
N ASP A 43 1.20 -0.92 -4.90
CA ASP A 43 0.08 -0.84 -5.84
C ASP A 43 -0.71 -2.16 -5.90
N THR A 44 -0.01 -3.28 -5.96
CA THR A 44 -0.66 -4.59 -5.95
C THR A 44 -1.40 -4.81 -4.62
N ALA A 45 -0.80 -4.44 -3.50
CA ALA A 45 -1.39 -4.61 -2.17
C ALA A 45 -2.66 -3.78 -1.97
N VAL A 46 -2.78 -2.61 -2.60
CA VAL A 46 -3.99 -1.78 -2.51
C VAL A 46 -5.06 -2.21 -3.52
N ASN A 47 -4.67 -2.50 -4.75
CA ASN A 47 -5.65 -2.77 -5.82
C ASN A 47 -6.25 -4.17 -5.73
N GLN A 48 -5.47 -5.19 -5.42
CA GLN A 48 -5.95 -6.56 -5.38
C GLN A 48 -7.14 -6.77 -4.43
N PRO A 49 -7.12 -6.32 -3.17
CA PRO A 49 -8.27 -6.45 -2.28
C PRO A 49 -9.53 -5.75 -2.79
N LEU A 50 -9.38 -4.60 -3.46
CA LEU A 50 -10.51 -3.85 -4.00
C LEU A 50 -11.12 -4.54 -5.21
N ILE A 51 -10.28 -5.17 -6.05
CA ILE A 51 -10.74 -5.99 -7.18
C ILE A 51 -11.46 -7.23 -6.68
N GLU A 52 -10.89 -7.94 -5.72
CA GLU A 52 -11.48 -9.13 -5.11
C GLU A 52 -12.82 -8.85 -4.43
N ALA A 53 -12.95 -7.67 -3.82
CA ALA A 53 -14.20 -7.21 -3.21
C ALA A 53 -15.24 -6.72 -4.24
N GLY A 54 -14.89 -6.66 -5.52
CA GLY A 54 -15.77 -6.23 -6.61
C GLY A 54 -16.06 -4.73 -6.64
N VAL A 55 -15.26 -3.91 -5.95
CA VAL A 55 -15.43 -2.45 -5.91
C VAL A 55 -14.47 -1.70 -6.84
N LEU A 56 -13.60 -2.42 -7.50
CA LEU A 56 -12.68 -1.89 -8.51
C LEU A 56 -12.62 -2.86 -9.71
N ASP A 57 -12.91 -2.34 -10.89
CA ASP A 57 -12.64 -2.98 -12.18
C ASP A 57 -11.72 -2.05 -12.96
N LEU A 58 -10.51 -2.51 -13.26
CA LEU A 58 -9.47 -1.68 -13.88
C LEU A 58 -9.88 -1.15 -15.27
N GLU A 59 -10.74 -1.88 -15.96
CA GLU A 59 -11.20 -1.51 -17.30
C GLU A 59 -12.51 -0.71 -17.28
N ARG A 60 -13.42 -1.04 -16.37
CA ARG A 60 -14.83 -0.59 -16.43
C ARG A 60 -15.23 0.41 -15.35
N SER A 61 -14.51 0.48 -14.24
CA SER A 61 -14.87 1.44 -13.18
C SER A 61 -14.86 2.87 -13.71
N GLU A 62 -15.96 3.58 -13.54
CA GLU A 62 -16.09 4.98 -13.92
C GLU A 62 -15.33 5.91 -12.98
N ILE A 63 -15.17 5.48 -11.74
CA ILE A 63 -14.42 6.21 -10.72
C ILE A 63 -13.15 5.42 -10.40
N VAL A 64 -12.02 6.10 -10.46
CA VAL A 64 -10.68 5.51 -10.24
C VAL A 64 -9.88 6.36 -9.27
N GLY A 65 -9.04 5.70 -8.48
CA GLY A 65 -8.09 6.37 -7.59
C GLY A 65 -6.80 6.69 -8.30
N LEU A 66 -6.38 7.96 -8.24
CA LEU A 66 -5.10 8.41 -8.76
C LEU A 66 -4.16 8.73 -7.61
N VAL A 67 -2.94 8.25 -7.66
CA VAL A 67 -1.90 8.58 -6.69
C VAL A 67 -1.50 10.04 -6.84
N VAL A 68 -1.71 10.83 -5.80
CA VAL A 68 -1.30 12.24 -5.77
C VAL A 68 -0.10 12.48 -4.86
N GLN A 69 0.21 11.52 -3.99
CA GLN A 69 1.36 11.55 -3.11
C GLN A 69 1.78 10.14 -2.76
N SER A 70 3.08 9.89 -2.71
CA SER A 70 3.66 8.64 -2.21
C SER A 70 4.94 8.93 -1.46
N TYR A 71 5.26 8.10 -0.47
CA TYR A 71 6.53 8.11 0.22
C TYR A 71 6.92 6.69 0.64
N THR A 72 8.22 6.44 0.79
CA THR A 72 8.74 5.17 1.29
C THR A 72 9.96 5.42 2.17
N HIS A 73 9.99 4.74 3.31
CA HIS A 73 11.14 4.66 4.19
C HIS A 73 11.76 3.26 4.10
N TYR A 74 13.07 3.21 3.95
CA TYR A 74 13.83 1.97 3.77
C TYR A 74 14.65 1.69 5.01
N PHE A 75 14.56 0.46 5.55
CA PHE A 75 15.27 0.07 6.77
C PHE A 75 16.26 -1.05 6.53
N GLU A 76 15.88 -2.05 5.73
CA GLU A 76 16.69 -3.19 5.37
C GLU A 76 16.61 -3.47 3.87
N PRO A 77 17.70 -3.93 3.24
CA PRO A 77 17.66 -4.30 1.83
C PRO A 77 16.80 -5.55 1.62
N VAL A 78 16.06 -5.57 0.52
CA VAL A 78 15.34 -6.75 0.04
C VAL A 78 16.12 -7.34 -1.11
N THR A 79 16.48 -8.62 -1.01
CA THR A 79 17.20 -9.34 -2.06
C THR A 79 16.24 -10.22 -2.85
N CYS A 80 16.27 -10.13 -4.16
CA CYS A 80 15.42 -10.89 -5.06
C CYS A 80 16.25 -11.91 -5.86
N PRO A 81 15.73 -13.10 -6.20
CA PRO A 81 14.36 -13.55 -5.98
C PRO A 81 14.09 -14.06 -4.56
N GLY A 82 12.84 -14.08 -4.18
CA GLY A 82 12.36 -14.55 -2.89
C GLY A 82 10.88 -14.23 -2.72
N THR A 83 10.45 -14.11 -1.49
CA THR A 83 9.09 -13.67 -1.16
C THR A 83 9.10 -12.50 -0.20
N VAL A 84 8.10 -11.66 -0.30
CA VAL A 84 7.82 -10.58 0.66
C VAL A 84 6.35 -10.63 1.03
N SER A 85 6.03 -10.18 2.23
CA SER A 85 4.64 -9.93 2.63
C SER A 85 4.42 -8.43 2.72
N VAL A 86 3.38 -7.93 2.06
CA VAL A 86 3.02 -6.52 2.12
C VAL A 86 1.72 -6.38 2.89
N GLY A 87 1.76 -5.65 3.99
CA GLY A 87 0.58 -5.20 4.70
C GLY A 87 0.05 -3.90 4.12
N MET A 88 -1.27 -3.77 4.08
CA MET A 88 -1.96 -2.55 3.70
C MET A 88 -3.03 -2.23 4.75
N ARG A 89 -3.11 -0.97 5.12
CA ARG A 89 -4.15 -0.44 6.00
C ARG A 89 -4.59 0.95 5.53
N VAL A 90 -5.80 1.35 5.92
CA VAL A 90 -6.34 2.66 5.60
C VAL A 90 -6.04 3.61 6.75
N ALA A 91 -5.24 4.65 6.49
CA ALA A 91 -4.89 5.66 7.48
C ALA A 91 -5.98 6.73 7.64
N HIS A 92 -6.61 7.13 6.51
CA HIS A 92 -7.65 8.13 6.52
C HIS A 92 -8.58 7.99 5.30
N ILE A 93 -9.86 8.21 5.51
CA ILE A 93 -10.88 8.27 4.45
C ILE A 93 -11.47 9.67 4.44
N GLY A 94 -11.22 10.41 3.37
CA GLY A 94 -11.83 11.71 3.11
C GLY A 94 -13.10 11.62 2.28
N ARG A 95 -13.54 12.73 1.74
CA ARG A 95 -14.70 12.77 0.83
C ARG A 95 -14.38 12.13 -0.52
N SER A 96 -13.27 12.52 -1.13
CA SER A 96 -12.77 12.02 -2.43
C SER A 96 -11.39 11.38 -2.32
N SER A 97 -10.75 11.40 -1.16
CA SER A 97 -9.40 10.91 -0.96
C SER A 97 -9.32 9.78 0.04
N VAL A 98 -8.31 8.93 -0.14
CA VAL A 98 -7.97 7.86 0.80
C VAL A 98 -6.46 7.88 1.00
N ALA A 99 -6.03 7.90 2.25
CA ALA A 99 -4.63 7.70 2.60
C ALA A 99 -4.42 6.25 3.06
N TYR A 100 -3.48 5.58 2.43
CA TYR A 100 -3.07 4.22 2.75
C TYR A 100 -1.69 4.21 3.38
N GLU A 101 -1.46 3.25 4.25
CA GLU A 101 -0.12 2.90 4.74
C GLU A 101 0.20 1.46 4.35
N PHE A 102 1.47 1.24 4.04
CA PHE A 102 2.01 -0.06 3.64
C PHE A 102 3.25 -0.39 4.43
N ALA A 103 3.47 -1.67 4.66
CA ALA A 103 4.74 -2.17 5.14
C ALA A 103 5.11 -3.47 4.42
N MET A 104 6.38 -3.59 4.04
CA MET A 104 6.94 -4.78 3.41
C MET A 104 7.78 -5.53 4.45
N PHE A 105 7.51 -6.82 4.58
CA PHE A 105 8.16 -7.71 5.54
C PHE A 105 8.90 -8.83 4.81
N LEU A 106 10.14 -9.06 5.24
CA LEU A 106 10.89 -10.24 4.83
C LEU A 106 10.33 -11.50 5.52
N PRO A 107 10.54 -12.70 4.95
CA PRO A 107 10.10 -13.94 5.57
C PRO A 107 10.60 -14.07 7.01
N GLY A 108 9.67 -14.37 7.93
CA GLY A 108 9.98 -14.57 9.35
C GLY A 108 10.34 -13.30 10.16
N GLN A 109 10.31 -12.13 9.53
CA GLN A 109 10.61 -10.87 10.22
C GLN A 109 9.32 -10.19 10.72
N GLU A 110 9.39 -9.69 11.96
CA GLU A 110 8.27 -8.97 12.59
C GLU A 110 8.28 -7.47 12.29
N GLN A 111 9.44 -6.92 11.97
CA GLN A 111 9.59 -5.50 11.65
C GLN A 111 9.70 -5.26 10.15
N ALA A 112 9.12 -4.17 9.68
CA ALA A 112 9.14 -3.80 8.28
C ALA A 112 10.56 -3.61 7.75
N ALA A 113 10.87 -4.19 6.60
CA ALA A 113 12.07 -3.88 5.82
C ALA A 113 11.95 -2.53 5.11
N ALA A 114 10.74 -2.19 4.70
CA ALA A 114 10.35 -0.88 4.17
C ALA A 114 8.90 -0.59 4.56
N GLN A 115 8.55 0.69 4.66
CA GLN A 115 7.19 1.13 4.90
C GLN A 115 6.92 2.45 4.20
N GLY A 116 5.68 2.70 3.86
CA GLY A 116 5.33 3.90 3.13
C GLY A 116 3.85 4.20 3.14
N GLY A 117 3.45 5.10 2.29
CA GLY A 117 2.06 5.46 2.14
C GLY A 117 1.75 6.08 0.80
N TYR A 118 0.48 5.99 0.43
CA TYR A 118 -0.11 6.65 -0.72
C TYR A 118 -1.30 7.47 -0.30
N THR A 119 -1.50 8.57 -0.99
CA THR A 119 -2.80 9.25 -1.02
C THR A 119 -3.39 9.11 -2.41
N HIS A 120 -4.56 8.49 -2.49
CA HIS A 120 -5.36 8.44 -3.70
C HIS A 120 -6.43 9.53 -3.66
N VAL A 121 -6.61 10.25 -4.76
CA VAL A 121 -7.81 11.05 -5.01
C VAL A 121 -8.67 10.31 -6.04
N HIS A 122 -9.93 10.10 -5.71
CA HIS A 122 -10.88 9.45 -6.60
C HIS A 122 -11.48 10.46 -7.54
N VAL A 123 -11.41 10.14 -8.82
CA VAL A 123 -11.84 11.00 -9.91
C VAL A 123 -12.77 10.23 -10.85
N GLU A 124 -13.63 10.97 -11.53
CA GLU A 124 -14.31 10.44 -12.69
C GLU A 124 -13.28 10.18 -13.80
N ARG A 125 -13.31 8.97 -14.37
CA ARG A 125 -12.25 8.46 -15.26
C ARG A 125 -11.98 9.35 -16.46
N GLN A 126 -13.03 9.87 -17.11
CA GLN A 126 -12.89 10.63 -18.34
C GLN A 126 -12.49 12.08 -18.09
N THR A 127 -13.17 12.74 -17.17
CA THR A 127 -12.98 14.17 -16.88
C THR A 127 -11.81 14.46 -15.96
N ARG A 128 -11.36 13.43 -15.21
CA ARG A 128 -10.32 13.56 -14.15
C ARG A 128 -10.72 14.49 -13.01
N ARG A 129 -12.02 14.80 -12.85
CA ARG A 129 -12.50 15.64 -11.76
C ARG A 129 -12.69 14.82 -10.49
N PRO A 130 -12.27 15.33 -9.33
CA PRO A 130 -12.53 14.68 -8.05
C PRO A 130 -14.02 14.48 -7.81
N VAL A 131 -14.36 13.30 -7.30
CA VAL A 131 -15.73 12.90 -6.96
C VAL A 131 -15.76 12.26 -5.58
N ASP A 132 -16.93 12.23 -4.98
CA ASP A 132 -17.13 11.52 -3.72
C ASP A 132 -16.86 10.03 -3.89
N LEU A 133 -16.29 9.41 -2.86
CA LEU A 133 -16.07 7.97 -2.87
C LEU A 133 -17.42 7.24 -3.02
N PRO A 134 -17.54 6.29 -3.96
CA PRO A 134 -18.72 5.43 -4.03
C PRO A 134 -18.96 4.70 -2.71
N GLU A 135 -20.19 4.59 -2.28
CA GLU A 135 -20.54 3.95 -1.01
C GLU A 135 -20.02 2.50 -0.88
N PRO A 136 -20.09 1.65 -1.92
CA PRO A 136 -19.51 0.30 -1.85
C PRO A 136 -17.99 0.32 -1.58
N LEU A 137 -17.26 1.23 -2.21
CA LEU A 137 -15.83 1.40 -2.00
C LEU A 137 -15.53 1.88 -0.56
N ARG A 138 -16.26 2.90 -0.10
CA ARG A 138 -16.13 3.41 1.27
C ARG A 138 -16.35 2.33 2.31
N ARG A 139 -17.31 1.46 2.10
CA ARG A 139 -17.62 0.32 2.99
C ARG A 139 -16.43 -0.65 3.06
N VAL A 140 -15.90 -1.07 1.93
CA VAL A 140 -14.75 -1.99 1.86
C VAL A 140 -13.52 -1.37 2.53
N LEU A 141 -13.25 -0.09 2.27
CA LEU A 141 -12.13 0.62 2.91
C LEU A 141 -12.30 0.71 4.43
N THR A 142 -13.51 0.92 4.91
CA THR A 142 -13.83 0.95 6.34
C THR A 142 -13.61 -0.42 6.98
N GLU A 143 -13.97 -1.50 6.29
CA GLU A 143 -13.74 -2.88 6.75
C GLU A 143 -12.25 -3.25 6.79
N ILE A 144 -11.47 -2.81 5.81
CA ILE A 144 -10.00 -2.94 5.84
C ILE A 144 -9.45 -2.25 7.08
N GLY A 145 -9.96 -1.08 7.34
CA GLY A 145 -9.78 -0.34 8.59
C GLY A 145 -8.39 0.23 8.83
N PRO A 146 -8.29 0.96 9.94
CA PRO A 146 -7.02 1.51 10.43
C PRO A 146 -6.14 0.40 11.01
N ALA A 147 -4.94 0.79 11.44
CA ALA A 147 -4.07 -0.05 12.23
C ALA A 147 -4.85 -0.79 13.33
N SER A 148 -4.54 -2.06 13.52
CA SER A 148 -4.95 -2.73 14.76
C SER A 148 -4.36 -1.96 15.92
N THR A 149 -5.18 -1.25 16.67
CA THR A 149 -4.76 -0.68 17.93
C THR A 149 -4.53 -1.86 18.85
N ILE A 150 -3.28 -2.22 19.06
CA ILE A 150 -2.95 -3.11 20.16
C ILE A 150 -3.27 -2.28 21.39
N GLN A 151 -4.41 -2.55 22.01
CA GLN A 151 -4.64 -2.04 23.35
C GLN A 151 -3.63 -2.70 24.27
N PRO A 152 -2.95 -1.93 25.12
CA PRO A 152 -2.01 -2.48 26.08
C PRO A 152 -2.66 -3.43 27.07
#